data_638879603bee30887617e567b720a083
#
_entry.id   638879603bee30887617e567b720a083
#
_cell.length_a   1.000
_cell.length_b   1.000
_cell.length_c   1.000
_cell.angle_alpha   90.00
_cell.angle_beta   90.00
_cell.angle_gamma   90.00
#
_symmetry.space_group_name_H-M   'P 1'
#
loop_
_entity.id
_entity.type
_entity.pdbx_description
1 polymer ?
#
loop_
_entity_poly.entity_id
_entity_poly.type
_entity_poly.pdbx_seq_one_letter_code
_entity_poly.pdbx_strand_id
1 'polypeptide(L)'
;MAATRDDLDDSGLRIERMWRAGAPRQVAEMEARGSFYDYILSLQQMEERVYGEMVAKGTPHDMVMETVNSLVAPPLEWQPE
;
A
#
# COMPACT_ATOMS: atom_id res chain seq x y z
N MET A 1 3.84 0.92 20.07
CA MET A 1 4.72 -0.05 19.38
C MET A 1 4.60 0.12 17.87
N ALA A 2 5.71 0.01 17.16
CA ALA A 2 5.68 0.08 15.72
C ALA A 2 5.07 -1.21 15.14
N ALA A 3 4.31 -1.09 14.05
CA ALA A 3 3.81 -2.24 13.32
C ALA A 3 4.98 -3.02 12.70
N THR A 4 4.77 -4.31 12.52
CA THR A 4 5.74 -5.20 11.88
C THR A 4 5.10 -5.88 10.68
N ARG A 5 5.91 -6.59 9.90
CA ARG A 5 5.40 -7.34 8.75
C ARG A 5 4.31 -8.34 9.15
N ASP A 6 4.37 -8.88 10.36
CA ASP A 6 3.37 -9.84 10.87
C ASP A 6 1.99 -9.23 11.05
N ASP A 7 1.89 -7.89 11.12
CA ASP A 7 0.61 -7.19 11.22
C ASP A 7 -0.10 -7.06 9.87
N LEU A 8 0.58 -7.39 8.77
CA LEU A 8 0.03 -7.25 7.41
C LEU A 8 -0.70 -8.53 7.00
N ASP A 9 -1.84 -8.35 6.32
CA ASP A 9 -2.51 -9.45 5.62
C ASP A 9 -2.00 -9.54 4.18
N ASP A 10 -2.67 -10.35 3.33
CA ASP A 10 -2.26 -10.52 1.94
C ASP A 10 -2.24 -9.20 1.17
N SER A 11 -3.21 -8.30 1.44
CA SER A 11 -3.23 -6.97 0.84
C SER A 11 -2.03 -6.14 1.27
N GLY A 12 -1.71 -6.14 2.57
CA GLY A 12 -0.57 -5.42 3.09
C GLY A 12 0.75 -5.91 2.52
N LEU A 13 0.89 -7.23 2.39
CA LEU A 13 2.10 -7.82 1.80
C LEU A 13 2.24 -7.46 0.32
N ARG A 14 1.12 -7.39 -0.40
CA ARG A 14 1.10 -6.93 -1.80
C ARG A 14 1.55 -5.47 -1.90
N ILE A 15 1.03 -4.61 -1.03
CA ILE A 15 1.39 -3.20 -0.98
C ILE A 15 2.88 -3.05 -0.63
N GLU A 16 3.37 -3.81 0.32
CA GLU A 16 4.79 -3.82 0.67
C GLU A 16 5.65 -4.10 -0.56
N ARG A 17 5.31 -5.14 -1.33
CA ARG A 17 6.05 -5.49 -2.54
C ARG A 17 6.02 -4.38 -3.58
N MET A 18 4.85 -3.75 -3.76
CA MET A 18 4.71 -2.63 -4.70
C MET A 18 5.63 -1.48 -4.32
N TRP A 19 5.67 -1.13 -3.04
CA TRP A 19 6.50 -0.03 -2.55
C TRP A 19 7.99 -0.35 -2.66
N ARG A 20 8.40 -1.56 -2.31
CA ARG A 20 9.81 -1.95 -2.43
C ARG A 20 10.30 -1.93 -3.88
N ALA A 21 9.42 -2.28 -4.82
CA ALA A 21 9.75 -2.27 -6.24
C ALA A 21 9.73 -0.86 -6.84
N GLY A 22 8.74 -0.04 -6.43
CA GLY A 22 8.49 1.26 -7.06
C GLY A 22 9.15 2.45 -6.38
N ALA A 23 9.40 2.38 -5.07
CA ALA A 23 9.93 3.49 -4.30
C ALA A 23 10.97 3.03 -3.27
N PRO A 24 12.04 2.34 -3.71
CA PRO A 24 13.01 1.76 -2.77
C PRO A 24 13.69 2.79 -1.87
N ARG A 25 13.91 4.00 -2.35
CA ARG A 25 14.53 5.06 -1.54
C ARG A 25 13.61 5.51 -0.42
N GLN A 26 12.34 5.73 -0.72
CA GLN A 26 11.36 6.11 0.30
C GLN A 26 11.19 5.00 1.34
N VAL A 27 11.17 3.74 0.88
CA VAL A 27 11.11 2.60 1.78
C VAL A 27 12.30 2.59 2.72
N ALA A 28 13.52 2.79 2.20
CA ALA A 28 14.72 2.82 3.02
C ALA A 28 14.67 3.94 4.07
N GLU A 29 14.18 5.13 3.69
CA GLU A 29 14.03 6.24 4.63
C GLU A 29 13.01 5.91 5.73
N MET A 30 11.86 5.34 5.36
CA MET A 30 10.85 4.96 6.34
C MET A 30 11.33 3.82 7.26
N GLU A 31 12.07 2.86 6.72
CA GLU A 31 12.68 1.80 7.53
C GLU A 31 13.68 2.37 8.53
N ALA A 32 14.50 3.34 8.11
CA ALA A 32 15.46 3.99 8.98
C ALA A 32 14.79 4.73 10.16
N ARG A 33 13.56 5.23 9.94
CA ARG A 33 12.77 5.89 10.98
C ARG A 33 11.92 4.92 11.80
N GLY A 34 11.85 3.66 11.39
CA GLY A 34 10.98 2.67 12.01
C GLY A 34 9.50 2.86 11.70
N SER A 35 9.15 3.56 10.63
CA SER A 35 7.78 3.91 10.29
C SER A 35 7.22 3.20 9.06
N PHE A 36 8.01 2.36 8.39
CA PHE A 36 7.59 1.76 7.12
C PHE A 36 6.33 0.89 7.27
N TYR A 37 6.33 -0.05 8.22
CA TYR A 37 5.18 -0.94 8.39
C TYR A 37 3.96 -0.24 8.95
N ASP A 38 4.14 0.80 9.77
CA ASP A 38 3.01 1.65 10.20
C ASP A 38 2.34 2.30 8.98
N TYR A 39 3.15 2.77 8.05
CA TYR A 39 2.65 3.40 6.82
C TYR A 39 1.92 2.37 5.94
N ILE A 40 2.53 1.20 5.71
CA ILE A 40 1.92 0.14 4.90
C ILE A 40 0.60 -0.34 5.53
N LEU A 41 0.57 -0.47 6.85
CA LEU A 41 -0.66 -0.87 7.55
C LEU A 41 -1.77 0.16 7.35
N SER A 42 -1.44 1.46 7.37
CA SER A 42 -2.43 2.49 7.10
C SER A 42 -2.99 2.42 5.68
N LEU A 43 -2.14 2.09 4.70
CA LEU A 43 -2.58 1.88 3.32
C LEU A 43 -3.48 0.64 3.20
N GLN A 44 -3.15 -0.44 3.91
CA GLN A 44 -3.96 -1.64 3.96
C GLN A 44 -5.37 -1.33 4.49
N GLN A 45 -5.45 -0.57 5.57
CA GLN A 45 -6.72 -0.17 6.18
C GLN A 45 -7.54 0.70 5.24
N MET A 46 -6.88 1.62 4.53
CA MET A 46 -7.54 2.47 3.53
C MET A 46 -8.08 1.63 2.38
N GLU A 47 -7.30 0.66 1.88
CA GLU A 47 -7.73 -0.25 0.83
C GLU A 47 -8.98 -1.02 1.25
N GLU A 48 -8.98 -1.60 2.44
CA GLU A 48 -10.13 -2.36 2.95
C GLU A 48 -11.40 -1.51 3.01
N ARG A 49 -11.28 -0.29 3.49
CA ARG A 49 -12.41 0.62 3.60
C ARG A 49 -12.96 1.00 2.22
N VAL A 50 -12.10 1.41 1.31
CA VAL A 50 -12.51 1.83 -0.03
C VAL A 50 -13.08 0.64 -0.81
N TYR A 51 -12.44 -0.52 -0.70
CA TYR A 51 -12.93 -1.74 -1.33
C TYR A 51 -14.36 -2.05 -0.86
N GLY A 52 -14.59 -2.04 0.45
CA GLY A 52 -15.92 -2.31 1.01
C GLY A 52 -16.97 -1.32 0.55
N GLU A 53 -16.64 -0.03 0.50
CA GLU A 53 -17.56 1.01 0.03
C GLU A 53 -17.92 0.83 -1.43
N MET A 54 -16.94 0.52 -2.28
CA MET A 54 -17.19 0.35 -3.71
C MET A 54 -18.01 -0.91 -4.00
N VAL A 55 -17.71 -2.00 -3.30
CA VAL A 55 -18.49 -3.25 -3.44
C VAL A 55 -19.93 -3.02 -2.99
N ALA A 56 -20.14 -2.30 -1.91
CA ALA A 56 -21.48 -1.99 -1.41
C ALA A 56 -22.30 -1.16 -2.42
N LYS A 57 -21.64 -0.35 -3.24
CA LYS A 57 -22.29 0.46 -4.30
C LYS A 57 -22.50 -0.31 -5.59
N GLY A 58 -22.04 -1.57 -5.66
CA GLY A 58 -22.18 -2.38 -6.85
C GLY A 58 -21.15 -2.07 -7.94
N THR A 59 -20.03 -1.45 -7.58
CA THR A 59 -18.97 -1.14 -8.56
C THR A 59 -18.38 -2.42 -9.13
N PRO A 60 -18.16 -2.52 -10.45
CA PRO A 60 -17.54 -3.70 -11.06
C PRO A 60 -16.17 -3.97 -10.45
N HIS A 61 -15.84 -5.26 -10.30
CA HIS A 61 -14.60 -5.69 -9.64
C HIS A 61 -13.34 -5.08 -10.27
N ASP A 62 -13.27 -5.03 -11.60
CA ASP A 62 -12.12 -4.46 -12.31
C ASP A 62 -11.89 -3.00 -11.95
N MET A 63 -12.97 -2.23 -11.84
CA MET A 63 -12.88 -0.82 -11.44
C MET A 63 -12.50 -0.66 -9.99
N VAL A 64 -12.98 -1.55 -9.12
CA VAL A 64 -12.59 -1.55 -7.71
C VAL A 64 -11.08 -1.76 -7.59
N MET A 65 -10.56 -2.78 -8.24
CA MET A 65 -9.13 -3.11 -8.17
C MET A 65 -8.25 -2.02 -8.76
N GLU A 66 -8.68 -1.42 -9.87
CA GLU A 66 -7.96 -0.31 -10.48
C GLU A 66 -7.87 0.88 -9.54
N THR A 67 -8.99 1.26 -8.93
CA THR A 67 -9.04 2.37 -7.99
C THR A 67 -8.18 2.11 -6.76
N VAL A 68 -8.31 0.93 -6.17
CA VAL A 68 -7.59 0.53 -4.98
C VAL A 68 -6.08 0.53 -5.25
N ASN A 69 -5.66 -0.06 -6.37
CA ASN A 69 -4.24 -0.09 -6.73
C ASN A 69 -3.66 1.32 -6.91
N SER A 70 -4.43 2.23 -7.51
CA SER A 70 -4.00 3.62 -7.67
C SER A 70 -3.83 4.33 -6.32
N LEU A 71 -4.71 4.04 -5.36
CA LEU A 71 -4.67 4.68 -4.04
C LEU A 71 -3.45 4.26 -3.21
N VAL A 72 -3.02 3.01 -3.36
CA VAL A 72 -1.93 2.46 -2.54
C VAL A 72 -0.60 2.44 -3.28
N ALA A 73 -0.58 2.75 -4.57
CA ALA A 73 0.64 2.71 -5.37
C ALA A 73 1.66 3.75 -4.88
N PRO A 74 2.96 3.41 -4.91
CA PRO A 74 3.99 4.38 -4.57
C PRO A 74 4.12 5.43 -5.66
N PRO A 75 4.62 6.64 -5.31
CA PRO A 75 4.97 7.62 -6.33
C PRO A 75 6.14 7.10 -7.16
N LEU A 76 6.17 7.50 -8.42
CA LEU A 76 7.30 7.16 -9.29
C LEU A 76 8.54 7.87 -8.79
N GLU A 77 9.60 7.10 -8.52
CA GLU A 77 10.90 7.65 -8.20
C GLU A 77 11.71 7.83 -9.47
N TRP A 78 12.29 9.01 -9.62
CA TRP A 78 13.19 9.25 -10.73
C TRP A 78 14.48 8.50 -10.47
N GLN A 79 14.89 7.67 -11.43
CA GLN A 79 16.13 6.91 -11.34
C GLN A 79 17.04 7.36 -12.48
N PRO A 80 18.12 8.06 -12.17
CA PRO A 80 19.10 8.42 -13.20
C PRO A 80 19.79 7.14 -13.69
N GLU A 81 19.93 7.05 -14.99
CA GLU A 81 20.68 5.96 -15.59
C GLU A 81 22.17 6.12 -15.35
#